data_e007bbef8ce072a23615553ebc09d900
#
_entry.id   e007bbef8ce072a23615553ebc09d900
#
_cell.length_a   1.000
_cell.length_b   1.000
_cell.length_c   1.000
_cell.angle_alpha   90.00
_cell.angle_beta   90.00
_cell.angle_gamma   90.00
#
_symmetry.space_group_name_H-M   'P 1'
#
loop_
_entity.id
_entity.type
_entity.pdbx_description
1 polymer ?
#
loop_
_entity_poly.entity_id
_entity_poly.type
_entity_poly.pdbx_seq_one_letter_code
_entity_poly.pdbx_strand_id
1 'polypeptide(L)'
;MSGIQPLRVLVVDDHPIVREGVRRILEAAPDMQVVGEASDGASALALAARLLPDAAVVDVGLPDMSGLTLVRLLKEQRAELTVVVLSMYDDAEYARESRVSGASAYVVKDSAATMLATQLRIAVGPRGGEARLDVPAGRTPWERISQLTPRECDVLRGIASGQTNKAIAAAFGISPRTVETHRERLMRKLGVSTVAGLTALALETGMLTAPDR
;
A
#
# COMPACT_ATOMS: atom_id res chain seq x y z
N MET A 1 14.76 -29.46 3.23
CA MET A 1 14.13 -28.49 2.33
C MET A 1 13.02 -27.80 3.13
N SER A 2 13.33 -26.67 3.76
CA SER A 2 12.32 -25.89 4.50
C SER A 2 11.43 -25.19 3.46
N GLY A 3 10.25 -25.77 3.21
CA GLY A 3 9.25 -25.15 2.35
C GLY A 3 8.76 -23.86 2.98
N ILE A 4 8.97 -22.74 2.31
CA ILE A 4 8.37 -21.46 2.68
C ILE A 4 6.85 -21.67 2.61
N GLN A 5 6.16 -21.52 3.72
CA GLN A 5 4.70 -21.60 3.72
C GLN A 5 4.13 -20.39 2.96
N PRO A 6 3.20 -20.59 2.02
CA PRO A 6 2.62 -19.50 1.28
C PRO A 6 1.89 -18.52 2.20
N LEU A 7 1.90 -17.25 1.83
CA LEU A 7 1.15 -16.19 2.49
C LEU A 7 -0.34 -16.46 2.35
N ARG A 8 -1.04 -16.64 3.45
CA ARG A 8 -2.47 -16.95 3.50
C ARG A 8 -3.29 -15.67 3.45
N VAL A 9 -4.01 -15.46 2.36
CA VAL A 9 -4.72 -14.21 2.07
C VAL A 9 -6.24 -14.43 2.08
N LEU A 10 -6.96 -13.56 2.80
CA LEU A 10 -8.40 -13.42 2.72
C LEU A 10 -8.74 -12.30 1.71
N VAL A 11 -9.64 -12.55 0.76
CA VAL A 11 -10.09 -11.55 -0.21
C VAL A 11 -11.52 -11.13 0.11
N VAL A 12 -11.76 -9.81 0.20
CA VAL A 12 -13.07 -9.23 0.56
C VAL A 12 -13.45 -8.17 -0.47
N ASP A 13 -14.43 -8.45 -1.29
CA ASP A 13 -14.97 -7.55 -2.32
C ASP A 13 -16.40 -8.03 -2.66
N ASP A 14 -17.36 -7.14 -2.77
CA ASP A 14 -18.74 -7.49 -3.09
C ASP A 14 -18.97 -7.82 -4.58
N HIS A 15 -18.02 -7.41 -5.44
CA HIS A 15 -18.08 -7.66 -6.88
C HIS A 15 -17.42 -9.00 -7.25
N PRO A 16 -18.17 -10.02 -7.73
CA PRO A 16 -17.62 -11.34 -8.01
C PRO A 16 -16.48 -11.33 -9.04
N ILE A 17 -16.57 -10.47 -10.07
CA ILE A 17 -15.54 -10.37 -11.14
C ILE A 17 -14.23 -9.81 -10.58
N VAL A 18 -14.30 -8.79 -9.71
CA VAL A 18 -13.12 -8.19 -9.10
C VAL A 18 -12.47 -9.19 -8.14
N ARG A 19 -13.28 -9.85 -7.33
CA ARG A 19 -12.82 -10.87 -6.37
C ARG A 19 -12.10 -12.03 -7.08
N GLU A 20 -12.68 -12.54 -8.17
CA GLU A 20 -12.05 -13.55 -9.03
C GLU A 20 -10.74 -13.03 -9.65
N GLY A 21 -10.71 -11.78 -10.12
CA GLY A 21 -9.49 -11.14 -10.66
C GLY A 21 -8.39 -11.06 -9.61
N VAL A 22 -8.72 -10.58 -8.41
CA VAL A 22 -7.78 -10.50 -7.26
C VAL A 22 -7.27 -11.89 -6.90
N ARG A 23 -8.14 -12.89 -6.83
CA ARG A 23 -7.76 -14.29 -6.57
C ARG A 23 -6.74 -14.78 -7.58
N ARG A 24 -6.98 -14.60 -8.88
CA ARG A 24 -6.05 -15.01 -9.94
C ARG A 24 -4.70 -14.31 -9.85
N ILE A 25 -4.68 -13.01 -9.54
CA ILE A 25 -3.44 -12.24 -9.36
C ILE A 25 -2.60 -12.83 -8.22
N LEU A 26 -3.24 -13.16 -7.09
CA LEU A 26 -2.56 -13.70 -5.92
C LEU A 26 -2.09 -15.14 -6.15
N GLU A 27 -2.94 -15.99 -6.74
CA GLU A 27 -2.61 -17.40 -7.02
C GLU A 27 -1.56 -17.59 -8.13
N ALA A 28 -1.36 -16.57 -8.98
CA ALA A 28 -0.23 -16.54 -9.93
C ALA A 28 1.13 -16.38 -9.21
N ALA A 29 1.15 -15.92 -7.96
CA ALA A 29 2.35 -15.80 -7.16
C ALA A 29 2.54 -17.07 -6.31
N PRO A 30 3.64 -17.83 -6.50
CA PRO A 30 3.84 -19.14 -5.85
C PRO A 30 3.98 -19.06 -4.31
N ASP A 31 4.24 -17.88 -3.80
CA ASP A 31 4.38 -17.57 -2.37
C ASP A 31 3.09 -17.08 -1.72
N MET A 32 1.95 -17.12 -2.44
CA MET A 32 0.65 -16.66 -1.93
C MET A 32 -0.44 -17.72 -2.14
N GLN A 33 -1.39 -17.75 -1.22
CA GLN A 33 -2.56 -18.62 -1.27
C GLN A 33 -3.80 -17.88 -0.79
N VAL A 34 -4.84 -17.84 -1.60
CA VAL A 34 -6.16 -17.35 -1.15
C VAL A 34 -6.81 -18.44 -0.31
N VAL A 35 -7.02 -18.17 0.99
CA VAL A 35 -7.59 -19.13 1.94
C VAL A 35 -9.07 -18.91 2.19
N GLY A 36 -9.62 -17.79 1.73
CA GLY A 36 -11.05 -17.49 1.84
C GLY A 36 -11.44 -16.27 1.03
N GLU A 37 -12.71 -16.20 0.69
CA GLU A 37 -13.34 -15.09 -0.02
C GLU A 37 -14.61 -14.67 0.72
N ALA A 38 -14.87 -13.37 0.81
CA ALA A 38 -16.07 -12.78 1.40
C ALA A 38 -16.64 -11.70 0.49
N SER A 39 -17.96 -11.55 0.51
CA SER A 39 -18.68 -10.51 -0.24
C SER A 39 -19.17 -9.36 0.63
N ASP A 40 -18.97 -9.43 1.93
CA ASP A 40 -19.43 -8.47 2.92
C ASP A 40 -18.55 -8.51 4.18
N GLY A 41 -18.65 -7.47 5.02
CA GLY A 41 -17.83 -7.33 6.21
C GLY A 41 -18.12 -8.38 7.29
N ALA A 42 -19.39 -8.75 7.48
CA ALA A 42 -19.76 -9.72 8.50
C ALA A 42 -19.18 -11.11 8.20
N SER A 43 -19.30 -11.57 6.95
CA SER A 43 -18.69 -12.83 6.51
C SER A 43 -17.15 -12.77 6.54
N ALA A 44 -16.55 -11.61 6.22
CA ALA A 44 -15.12 -11.43 6.31
C ALA A 44 -14.59 -11.58 7.75
N LEU A 45 -15.26 -10.99 8.75
CA LEU A 45 -14.88 -11.11 10.16
C LEU A 45 -14.98 -12.56 10.63
N ALA A 46 -16.05 -13.27 10.27
CA ALA A 46 -16.23 -14.68 10.63
C ALA A 46 -15.16 -15.57 9.99
N LEU A 47 -14.83 -15.33 8.72
CA LEU A 47 -13.76 -16.04 8.01
C LEU A 47 -12.38 -15.73 8.59
N ALA A 48 -12.09 -14.48 8.90
CA ALA A 48 -10.82 -14.08 9.51
C ALA A 48 -10.59 -14.78 10.85
N ALA A 49 -11.62 -14.86 11.72
CA ALA A 49 -11.55 -15.55 12.99
C ALA A 49 -11.31 -17.06 12.84
N ARG A 50 -11.95 -17.68 11.84
CA ARG A 50 -11.87 -19.13 11.60
C ARG A 50 -10.59 -19.55 10.87
N LEU A 51 -10.21 -18.81 9.84
CA LEU A 51 -9.12 -19.20 8.94
C LEU A 51 -7.76 -18.66 9.40
N LEU A 52 -7.73 -17.65 10.25
CA LEU A 52 -6.51 -17.00 10.74
C LEU A 52 -5.57 -16.64 9.58
N PRO A 53 -6.01 -15.83 8.60
CA PRO A 53 -5.18 -15.44 7.47
C PRO A 53 -4.02 -14.57 7.93
N ASP A 54 -2.94 -14.53 7.16
CA ASP A 54 -1.79 -13.66 7.43
C ASP A 54 -2.03 -12.25 6.94
N ALA A 55 -2.80 -12.14 5.84
CA ALA A 55 -3.18 -10.88 5.24
C ALA A 55 -4.64 -10.90 4.77
N ALA A 56 -5.22 -9.71 4.66
CA ALA A 56 -6.54 -9.50 4.04
C ALA A 56 -6.43 -8.40 2.97
N VAL A 57 -7.11 -8.62 1.87
CA VAL A 57 -7.34 -7.62 0.82
C VAL A 57 -8.79 -7.19 0.92
N VAL A 58 -9.05 -5.92 1.18
CA VAL A 58 -10.39 -5.41 1.54
C VAL A 58 -10.80 -4.29 0.60
N ASP A 59 -11.95 -4.44 -0.06
CA ASP A 59 -12.58 -3.35 -0.79
C ASP A 59 -13.14 -2.29 0.17
N VAL A 60 -13.06 -1.03 -0.24
CA VAL A 60 -13.66 0.11 0.50
C VAL A 60 -15.18 0.04 0.48
N GLY A 61 -15.78 -0.34 -0.65
CA GLY A 61 -17.23 -0.37 -0.86
C GLY A 61 -17.83 -1.74 -0.56
N LEU A 62 -18.25 -2.02 0.67
CA LEU A 62 -18.96 -3.25 1.02
C LEU A 62 -20.44 -2.93 1.31
N PRO A 63 -21.35 -3.91 1.12
CA PRO A 63 -22.80 -3.66 1.20
C PRO A 63 -23.32 -3.43 2.62
N ASP A 64 -22.63 -3.96 3.64
CA ASP A 64 -23.06 -3.96 5.05
C ASP A 64 -22.31 -2.97 5.92
N MET A 65 -21.07 -2.61 5.53
CA MET A 65 -20.24 -1.64 6.25
C MET A 65 -19.18 -1.04 5.33
N SER A 66 -18.57 0.09 5.74
CA SER A 66 -17.39 0.60 5.04
C SER A 66 -16.21 -0.35 5.21
N GLY A 67 -15.43 -0.59 4.14
CA GLY A 67 -14.20 -1.36 4.21
C GLY A 67 -13.21 -0.80 5.25
N LEU A 68 -13.21 0.52 5.48
CA LEU A 68 -12.38 1.13 6.54
C LEU A 68 -12.86 0.73 7.95
N THR A 69 -14.16 0.56 8.13
CA THR A 69 -14.71 0.02 9.39
C THR A 69 -14.30 -1.44 9.56
N LEU A 70 -14.37 -2.24 8.49
CA LEU A 70 -13.90 -3.62 8.50
C LEU A 70 -12.41 -3.71 8.86
N VAL A 71 -11.56 -2.84 8.29
CA VAL A 71 -10.12 -2.79 8.63
C VAL A 71 -9.92 -2.62 10.14
N ARG A 72 -10.63 -1.68 10.79
CA ARG A 72 -10.54 -1.49 12.25
C ARG A 72 -10.94 -2.74 13.02
N LEU A 73 -12.07 -3.32 12.68
CA LEU A 73 -12.58 -4.52 13.35
C LEU A 73 -11.64 -5.73 13.19
N LEU A 74 -11.06 -5.92 12.00
CA LEU A 74 -10.05 -6.94 11.75
C LEU A 74 -8.79 -6.72 12.59
N LYS A 75 -8.36 -5.48 12.73
CA LYS A 75 -7.21 -5.11 13.57
C LYS A 75 -7.49 -5.24 15.06
N GLU A 76 -8.72 -4.99 15.50
CA GLU A 76 -9.17 -5.24 16.87
C GLU A 76 -9.17 -6.74 17.20
N GLN A 77 -9.60 -7.59 16.25
CA GLN A 77 -9.56 -9.04 16.41
C GLN A 77 -8.12 -9.58 16.42
N ARG A 78 -7.26 -9.02 15.56
CA ARG A 78 -5.88 -9.49 15.38
C ARG A 78 -4.96 -8.36 14.89
N ALA A 79 -4.24 -7.76 15.83
CA ALA A 79 -3.41 -6.58 15.59
C ALA A 79 -2.30 -6.82 14.51
N GLU A 80 -1.77 -8.04 14.46
CA GLU A 80 -0.73 -8.45 13.51
C GLU A 80 -1.25 -8.76 12.09
N LEU A 81 -2.57 -8.84 11.87
CA LEU A 81 -3.11 -9.07 10.54
C LEU A 81 -2.73 -7.94 9.59
N THR A 82 -2.05 -8.27 8.51
CA THR A 82 -1.75 -7.31 7.45
C THR A 82 -3.01 -7.04 6.63
N VAL A 83 -3.42 -5.78 6.52
CA VAL A 83 -4.60 -5.42 5.72
C VAL A 83 -4.22 -4.47 4.60
N VAL A 84 -4.50 -4.87 3.36
CA VAL A 84 -4.35 -4.04 2.16
C VAL A 84 -5.73 -3.63 1.69
N VAL A 85 -5.94 -2.32 1.55
CA VAL A 85 -7.22 -1.77 1.07
C VAL A 85 -7.16 -1.64 -0.45
N LEU A 86 -8.21 -2.11 -1.14
CA LEU A 86 -8.45 -1.85 -2.55
C LEU A 86 -9.51 -0.75 -2.72
N SER A 87 -9.33 0.13 -3.69
CA SER A 87 -10.29 1.19 -3.99
C SER A 87 -10.32 1.52 -5.48
N MET A 88 -11.48 1.94 -5.97
CA MET A 88 -11.61 2.50 -7.32
C MET A 88 -11.02 3.91 -7.42
N TYR A 89 -10.78 4.59 -6.29
CA TYR A 89 -10.37 5.99 -6.25
C TYR A 89 -8.89 6.12 -5.92
N ASP A 90 -8.17 6.89 -6.74
CA ASP A 90 -6.82 7.38 -6.42
C ASP A 90 -6.93 8.68 -5.61
N ASP A 91 -7.42 8.55 -4.37
CA ASP A 91 -7.70 9.69 -3.50
C ASP A 91 -6.79 9.63 -2.26
N ALA A 92 -6.02 10.70 -2.06
CA ALA A 92 -5.10 10.84 -0.94
C ALA A 92 -5.83 10.89 0.42
N GLU A 93 -7.08 11.33 0.47
CA GLU A 93 -7.88 11.37 1.68
C GLU A 93 -8.30 9.96 2.09
N TYR A 94 -8.82 9.15 1.17
CA TYR A 94 -9.12 7.73 1.41
C TYR A 94 -7.87 6.92 1.78
N ALA A 95 -6.75 7.17 1.13
CA ALA A 95 -5.48 6.55 1.49
C ALA A 95 -5.01 6.94 2.89
N ARG A 96 -5.27 8.16 3.34
CA ARG A 96 -4.98 8.62 4.70
C ARG A 96 -5.92 7.97 5.72
N GLU A 97 -7.24 7.95 5.43
CA GLU A 97 -8.24 7.35 6.32
C GLU A 97 -8.03 5.84 6.48
N SER A 98 -7.66 5.14 5.40
CA SER A 98 -7.36 3.71 5.47
C SER A 98 -6.19 3.42 6.43
N ARG A 99 -5.16 4.27 6.42
CA ARG A 99 -4.04 4.16 7.36
C ARG A 99 -4.44 4.41 8.81
N VAL A 100 -5.25 5.45 9.05
CA VAL A 100 -5.80 5.76 10.38
C VAL A 100 -6.64 4.58 10.89
N SER A 101 -7.32 3.89 10.00
CA SER A 101 -8.08 2.68 10.31
C SER A 101 -7.21 1.44 10.57
N GLY A 102 -5.89 1.52 10.34
CA GLY A 102 -4.93 0.44 10.57
C GLY A 102 -4.54 -0.36 9.33
N ALA A 103 -4.92 0.08 8.12
CA ALA A 103 -4.46 -0.57 6.88
C ALA A 103 -2.94 -0.45 6.72
N SER A 104 -2.32 -1.53 6.26
CA SER A 104 -0.88 -1.62 6.00
C SER A 104 -0.50 -1.04 4.64
N ALA A 105 -1.43 -1.08 3.66
CA ALA A 105 -1.27 -0.48 2.34
C ALA A 105 -2.63 -0.12 1.72
N TYR A 106 -2.58 0.76 0.71
CA TYR A 106 -3.71 1.16 -0.11
C TYR A 106 -3.33 0.98 -1.58
N VAL A 107 -4.17 0.30 -2.35
CA VAL A 107 -3.94 -0.01 -3.76
C VAL A 107 -5.17 0.39 -4.56
N VAL A 108 -4.97 1.12 -5.66
CA VAL A 108 -6.03 1.43 -6.61
C VAL A 108 -6.33 0.20 -7.45
N LYS A 109 -7.62 -0.15 -7.66
CA LYS A 109 -8.04 -1.36 -8.38
C LYS A 109 -7.47 -1.44 -9.79
N ASP A 110 -7.30 -0.33 -10.49
CA ASP A 110 -6.71 -0.28 -11.84
C ASP A 110 -5.24 -0.74 -11.86
N SER A 111 -4.50 -0.54 -10.78
CA SER A 111 -3.10 -0.97 -10.63
C SER A 111 -2.94 -2.31 -9.89
N ALA A 112 -4.03 -2.93 -9.43
CA ALA A 112 -3.98 -4.14 -8.62
C ALA A 112 -3.26 -5.29 -9.33
N ALA A 113 -3.44 -5.45 -10.64
CA ALA A 113 -2.82 -6.51 -11.43
C ALA A 113 -1.27 -6.52 -11.35
N THR A 114 -0.66 -5.35 -11.25
CA THR A 114 0.80 -5.19 -11.23
C THR A 114 1.37 -4.99 -9.83
N MET A 115 0.58 -4.48 -8.89
CA MET A 115 1.09 -3.99 -7.62
C MET A 115 0.65 -4.79 -6.40
N LEU A 116 -0.51 -5.47 -6.44
CA LEU A 116 -1.12 -6.06 -5.25
C LEU A 116 -0.22 -7.09 -4.56
N ALA A 117 0.33 -8.05 -5.32
CA ALA A 117 1.21 -9.07 -4.77
C ALA A 117 2.50 -8.46 -4.17
N THR A 118 3.05 -7.44 -4.83
CA THR A 118 4.22 -6.72 -4.33
C THR A 118 3.91 -5.95 -3.04
N GLN A 119 2.78 -5.26 -2.98
CA GLN A 119 2.35 -4.52 -1.80
C GLN A 119 2.07 -5.45 -0.61
N LEU A 120 1.48 -6.62 -0.84
CA LEU A 120 1.29 -7.62 0.20
C LEU A 120 2.62 -8.13 0.76
N ARG A 121 3.62 -8.43 -0.10
CA ARG A 121 4.96 -8.84 0.36
C ARG A 121 5.64 -7.77 1.21
N ILE A 122 5.58 -6.52 0.76
CA ILE A 122 6.16 -5.38 1.50
C ILE A 122 5.45 -5.21 2.85
N ALA A 123 4.13 -5.28 2.86
CA ALA A 123 3.31 -5.04 4.06
C ALA A 123 3.46 -6.16 5.11
N VAL A 124 3.62 -7.42 4.67
CA VAL A 124 3.83 -8.57 5.59
C VAL A 124 5.27 -8.63 6.11
N GLY A 125 6.22 -8.08 5.37
CA GLY A 125 7.64 -8.16 5.70
C GLY A 125 8.26 -9.55 5.47
N PRO A 126 9.56 -9.71 5.72
CA PRO A 126 10.26 -10.97 5.47
C PRO A 126 9.79 -12.08 6.42
N ARG A 127 9.25 -13.16 5.85
CA ARG A 127 8.94 -14.41 6.54
C ARG A 127 10.14 -15.34 6.46
N GLY A 128 10.69 -15.67 7.61
CA GLY A 128 11.65 -16.79 7.79
C GLY A 128 13.01 -16.62 7.12
N GLY A 129 14.01 -16.27 7.91
CA GLY A 129 15.39 -16.81 7.80
C GLY A 129 16.25 -16.37 6.63
N GLU A 130 15.81 -15.57 5.68
CA GLU A 130 16.68 -15.07 4.61
C GLU A 130 16.84 -13.56 4.69
N ALA A 131 18.08 -13.19 4.91
CA ALA A 131 18.69 -11.87 4.75
C ALA A 131 17.73 -10.68 5.00
N ARG A 132 17.68 -10.24 6.26
CA ARG A 132 17.57 -8.81 6.50
C ARG A 132 18.63 -8.15 5.62
N LEU A 133 18.22 -7.57 4.52
CA LEU A 133 18.91 -6.39 4.07
C LEU A 133 18.84 -5.47 5.29
N ASP A 134 19.97 -5.08 5.82
CA ASP A 134 20.08 -4.10 6.90
C ASP A 134 19.44 -2.80 6.45
N VAL A 135 18.12 -2.77 6.50
CA VAL A 135 17.37 -1.53 6.55
C VAL A 135 17.39 -1.19 8.04
N PRO A 136 18.00 -0.08 8.45
CA PRO A 136 17.96 0.37 9.84
C PRO A 136 16.53 0.29 10.32
N ALA A 137 16.30 -0.18 11.55
CA ALA A 137 15.00 -0.30 12.19
C ALA A 137 14.23 1.03 12.07
N GLY A 138 13.45 1.20 11.02
CA GLY A 138 12.82 2.45 10.65
C GLY A 138 11.75 2.19 9.62
N ARG A 139 10.53 2.28 10.07
CA ARG A 139 9.30 2.60 9.33
C ARG A 139 9.24 2.06 7.89
N THR A 140 8.22 1.30 7.59
CA THR A 140 7.89 0.87 6.21
C THR A 140 7.91 2.06 5.24
N PRO A 141 8.14 1.87 3.94
CA PRO A 141 8.04 2.93 2.94
C PRO A 141 6.79 3.81 3.12
N TRP A 142 5.67 3.20 3.46
CA TRP A 142 4.40 3.87 3.75
C TRP A 142 4.41 4.69 5.04
N GLU A 143 4.94 4.18 6.13
CA GLU A 143 5.09 4.93 7.39
C GLU A 143 6.01 6.15 7.21
N ARG A 144 6.95 6.07 6.28
CA ARG A 144 7.83 7.18 5.92
C ARG A 144 7.06 8.26 5.15
N ILE A 145 6.25 7.86 4.15
CA ILE A 145 5.44 8.77 3.34
C ILE A 145 4.28 9.37 4.14
N SER A 146 3.68 8.61 5.07
CA SER A 146 2.57 9.09 5.89
C SER A 146 2.91 10.30 6.77
N GLN A 147 4.19 10.59 6.96
CA GLN A 147 4.65 11.76 7.69
C GLN A 147 4.77 13.01 6.82
N LEU A 148 4.58 12.86 5.51
CA LEU A 148 4.63 13.97 4.59
C LEU A 148 3.36 14.80 4.70
N THR A 149 3.53 16.11 4.67
CA THR A 149 2.42 17.03 4.48
C THR A 149 1.89 16.90 3.03
N PRO A 150 0.63 17.30 2.75
CA PRO A 150 0.10 17.30 1.38
C PRO A 150 1.05 17.99 0.39
N ARG A 151 1.66 19.09 0.81
CA ARG A 151 2.62 19.83 -0.02
C ARG A 151 3.91 19.07 -0.31
N GLU A 152 4.41 18.32 0.67
CA GLU A 152 5.57 17.45 0.48
C GLU A 152 5.24 16.27 -0.43
N CYS A 153 4.02 15.73 -0.37
CA CYS A 153 3.54 14.69 -1.30
C CYS A 153 3.50 15.22 -2.75
N ASP A 154 2.99 16.42 -2.96
CA ASP A 154 2.94 17.05 -4.29
C ASP A 154 4.34 17.25 -4.88
N VAL A 155 5.27 17.75 -4.07
CA VAL A 155 6.67 17.92 -4.49
C VAL A 155 7.32 16.56 -4.79
N LEU A 156 7.05 15.53 -3.98
CA LEU A 156 7.55 14.18 -4.21
C LEU A 156 7.03 13.61 -5.53
N ARG A 157 5.73 13.76 -5.83
CA ARG A 157 5.15 13.35 -7.12
C ARG A 157 5.82 14.06 -8.30
N GLY A 158 6.01 15.37 -8.21
CA GLY A 158 6.69 16.14 -9.26
C GLY A 158 8.12 15.66 -9.50
N ILE A 159 8.89 15.41 -8.44
CA ILE A 159 10.26 14.89 -8.52
C ILE A 159 10.27 13.50 -9.17
N ALA A 160 9.42 12.64 -8.72
CA ALA A 160 9.36 11.25 -9.14
C ALA A 160 8.85 11.12 -10.59
N SER A 161 8.00 12.06 -11.06
CA SER A 161 7.61 12.19 -12.48
C SER A 161 8.69 12.84 -13.36
N GLY A 162 9.89 13.07 -12.84
CA GLY A 162 11.00 13.64 -13.59
C GLY A 162 10.89 15.15 -13.86
N GLN A 163 9.99 15.86 -13.18
CA GLN A 163 9.84 17.30 -13.34
C GLN A 163 11.04 18.06 -12.77
N THR A 164 11.42 19.14 -13.45
CA THR A 164 12.47 20.05 -12.95
C THR A 164 11.97 20.88 -11.78
N ASN A 165 12.87 21.34 -10.91
CA ASN A 165 12.52 22.26 -9.82
C ASN A 165 11.77 23.50 -10.32
N LYS A 166 12.10 23.97 -11.54
CA LYS A 166 11.43 25.10 -12.18
C LYS A 166 9.99 24.79 -12.58
N ALA A 167 9.75 23.59 -13.12
CA ALA A 167 8.39 23.14 -13.48
C ALA A 167 7.50 22.95 -12.23
N ILE A 168 8.03 22.29 -11.20
CA ILE A 168 7.35 22.12 -9.91
C ILE A 168 7.04 23.49 -9.28
N ALA A 169 8.01 24.41 -9.28
CA ALA A 169 7.85 25.76 -8.75
C ALA A 169 6.73 26.52 -9.46
N ALA A 170 6.70 26.46 -10.79
CA ALA A 170 5.66 27.11 -11.61
C ALA A 170 4.27 26.51 -11.34
N ALA A 171 4.15 25.18 -11.28
CA ALA A 171 2.89 24.51 -11.00
C ALA A 171 2.29 24.88 -9.63
N PHE A 172 3.13 25.21 -8.67
CA PHE A 172 2.71 25.48 -7.30
C PHE A 172 2.80 26.96 -6.87
N GLY A 173 3.20 27.87 -7.76
CA GLY A 173 3.31 29.29 -7.46
C GLY A 173 4.37 29.62 -6.39
N ILE A 174 5.47 28.86 -6.33
CA ILE A 174 6.58 29.05 -5.38
C ILE A 174 7.91 29.25 -6.12
N SER A 175 8.97 29.63 -5.41
CA SER A 175 10.29 29.75 -6.01
C SER A 175 10.98 28.39 -6.23
N PRO A 176 11.84 28.23 -7.26
CA PRO A 176 12.65 27.02 -7.42
C PRO A 176 13.52 26.70 -6.19
N ARG A 177 13.97 27.72 -5.48
CA ARG A 177 14.72 27.58 -4.22
C ARG A 177 13.86 26.99 -3.10
N THR A 178 12.57 27.34 -3.07
CA THR A 178 11.61 26.74 -2.13
C THR A 178 11.40 25.25 -2.41
N VAL A 179 11.33 24.87 -3.70
CA VAL A 179 11.27 23.45 -4.10
C VAL A 179 12.52 22.70 -3.65
N GLU A 180 13.70 23.29 -3.79
CA GLU A 180 14.97 22.71 -3.35
C GLU A 180 14.98 22.44 -1.84
N THR A 181 14.51 23.41 -1.05
CA THR A 181 14.33 23.25 0.40
C THR A 181 13.35 22.12 0.74
N HIS A 182 12.25 22.00 -0.02
CA HIS A 182 11.31 20.87 0.15
C HIS A 182 11.97 19.53 -0.17
N ARG A 183 12.78 19.45 -1.24
CA ARG A 183 13.53 18.23 -1.60
C ARG A 183 14.48 17.79 -0.47
N GLU A 184 15.27 18.72 0.05
CA GLU A 184 16.20 18.42 1.16
C GLU A 184 15.46 17.91 2.40
N ARG A 185 14.31 18.52 2.73
CA ARG A 185 13.46 18.08 3.84
C ARG A 185 12.86 16.70 3.58
N LEU A 186 12.39 16.44 2.36
CA LEU A 186 11.88 15.15 1.92
C LEU A 186 12.95 14.05 2.06
N MET A 187 14.15 14.29 1.51
CA MET A 187 15.24 13.33 1.60
C MET A 187 15.58 13.00 3.05
N ARG A 188 15.64 13.99 3.92
CA ARG A 188 15.91 13.80 5.36
C ARG A 188 14.76 13.07 6.06
N LYS A 189 13.49 13.43 5.83
CA LYS A 189 12.32 12.75 6.42
C LYS A 189 12.20 11.32 5.97
N LEU A 190 12.46 11.07 4.69
CA LEU A 190 12.33 9.75 4.07
C LEU A 190 13.60 8.89 4.23
N GLY A 191 14.69 9.46 4.78
CA GLY A 191 15.96 8.76 4.98
C GLY A 191 16.58 8.28 3.66
N VAL A 192 16.40 9.05 2.57
CA VAL A 192 17.01 8.79 1.25
C VAL A 192 17.99 9.90 0.91
N SER A 193 19.10 9.56 0.25
CA SER A 193 20.16 10.51 -0.06
C SER A 193 20.20 10.93 -1.54
N THR A 194 19.34 10.33 -2.38
CA THR A 194 19.35 10.57 -3.83
C THR A 194 17.94 10.80 -4.39
N VAL A 195 17.86 11.49 -5.52
CA VAL A 195 16.58 11.64 -6.27
C VAL A 195 16.06 10.28 -6.73
N ALA A 196 16.96 9.40 -7.17
CA ALA A 196 16.59 8.03 -7.54
C ALA A 196 15.95 7.27 -6.37
N GLY A 197 16.43 7.48 -5.13
CA GLY A 197 15.83 6.93 -3.91
C GLY A 197 14.43 7.49 -3.64
N LEU A 198 14.19 8.79 -3.90
CA LEU A 198 12.85 9.38 -3.81
C LEU A 198 11.91 8.79 -4.85
N THR A 199 12.39 8.62 -6.09
CA THR A 199 11.60 8.03 -7.19
C THR A 199 11.28 6.56 -6.92
N ALA A 200 12.26 5.77 -6.45
CA ALA A 200 12.05 4.38 -6.07
C ALA A 200 11.00 4.27 -4.96
N LEU A 201 11.10 5.09 -3.92
CA LEU A 201 10.14 5.12 -2.81
C LEU A 201 8.73 5.52 -3.29
N ALA A 202 8.61 6.47 -4.19
CA ALA A 202 7.34 6.90 -4.76
C ALA A 202 6.70 5.81 -5.65
N LEU A 203 7.52 5.03 -6.37
CA LEU A 203 7.07 3.86 -7.13
C LEU A 203 6.67 2.71 -6.19
N GLU A 204 7.49 2.39 -5.18
CA GLU A 204 7.21 1.35 -4.18
C GLU A 204 5.91 1.60 -3.41
N THR A 205 5.55 2.85 -3.23
CA THR A 205 4.34 3.26 -2.50
C THR A 205 3.14 3.56 -3.40
N GLY A 206 3.27 3.36 -4.73
CA GLY A 206 2.19 3.62 -5.68
C GLY A 206 1.82 5.09 -5.84
N MET A 207 2.65 6.02 -5.36
CA MET A 207 2.44 7.46 -5.58
C MET A 207 2.66 7.87 -7.04
N LEU A 208 3.29 6.99 -7.82
CA LEU A 208 3.46 7.09 -9.27
C LEU A 208 3.15 5.76 -9.92
N THR A 209 2.35 5.78 -10.95
CA THR A 209 2.31 4.71 -11.95
C THR A 209 3.52 4.86 -12.87
N ALA A 210 4.21 3.75 -13.17
CA ALA A 210 5.27 3.77 -14.18
C ALA A 210 4.67 4.26 -15.52
N PRO A 211 5.34 5.14 -16.26
CA PRO A 211 4.85 5.53 -17.58
C PRO A 211 4.80 4.29 -18.47
N ASP A 212 3.66 4.09 -19.14
CA ASP A 212 3.52 3.12 -20.23
C ASP A 212 4.64 3.36 -21.25
N ARG A 213 5.38 2.27 -21.54
CA ARG A 213 6.33 2.22 -22.66
C ARG A 213 5.62 1.83 -23.93
#